data_253e3aee78aa4386417a4dfa4952ae62
#
_entry.id   253e3aee78aa4386417a4dfa4952ae62
#
_cell.length_a   1.000
_cell.length_b   1.000
_cell.length_c   1.000
_cell.angle_alpha   90.00
_cell.angle_beta   90.00
_cell.angle_gamma   90.00
#
_symmetry.space_group_name_H-M   'P 1'
#
loop_
_entity.id
_entity.type
_entity.pdbx_description
1 polymer ?
#
loop_
_entity_poly.entity_id
_entity_poly.type
_entity_poly.pdbx_seq_one_letter_code
_entity_poly.pdbx_strand_id
1 'polypeptide(L)'
;MMMGAHVIRAGAAPWLIKLMEEGWITHFALNGAGAIHDFEFALIGATTESVAKYISEGQFGLWKQSGLINDFINEGAAAGLGHGESLGMAIEEVGFKHREYSLLAAGYRNQVPVTVLVGIGLDFIHQHPNCDGAMLGKASYTDFLIYTKSRNQ
;
A
#
# COMPACT_ATOMS: atom_id res chain seq x y z
N MET A 1 -1.31 13.56 -6.61
CA MET A 1 0.12 13.30 -6.92
C MET A 1 0.30 11.84 -7.27
N MET A 2 1.05 11.52 -8.35
CA MET A 2 1.41 10.12 -8.68
C MET A 2 2.88 9.90 -8.35
N MET A 3 3.21 8.75 -7.78
CA MET A 3 4.59 8.42 -7.43
C MET A 3 4.86 6.92 -7.38
N GLY A 4 6.11 6.55 -7.59
CA GLY A 4 6.57 5.17 -7.45
C GLY A 4 7.12 4.87 -6.06
N ALA A 5 7.44 3.60 -5.86
CA ALA A 5 7.87 3.03 -4.58
C ALA A 5 9.09 3.70 -3.93
N HIS A 6 10.04 4.19 -4.75
CA HIS A 6 11.27 4.78 -4.23
C HIS A 6 11.06 6.04 -3.40
N VAL A 7 9.99 6.80 -3.63
CA VAL A 7 9.64 7.97 -2.83
C VAL A 7 9.35 7.55 -1.39
N ILE A 8 8.54 6.50 -1.20
CA ILE A 8 8.26 5.93 0.12
C ILE A 8 9.53 5.31 0.72
N ARG A 9 10.22 4.47 -0.07
CA ARG A 9 11.45 3.81 0.36
C ARG A 9 12.53 4.78 0.85
N ALA A 10 12.62 5.96 0.23
CA ALA A 10 13.57 7.01 0.63
C ALA A 10 13.16 7.78 1.91
N GLY A 11 12.03 7.42 2.53
CA GLY A 11 11.56 8.04 3.77
C GLY A 11 10.84 9.38 3.59
N ALA A 12 10.28 9.66 2.41
CA ALA A 12 9.59 10.91 2.14
C ALA A 12 8.15 10.97 2.72
N ALA A 13 7.61 9.85 3.20
CA ALA A 13 6.23 9.77 3.66
C ALA A 13 5.85 10.84 4.71
N PRO A 14 6.65 11.16 5.74
CA PRO A 14 6.27 12.19 6.72
C PRO A 14 6.03 13.57 6.10
N TRP A 15 6.82 13.95 5.10
CA TRP A 15 6.65 15.22 4.40
C TRP A 15 5.41 15.24 3.51
N LEU A 16 5.10 14.10 2.87
CA LEU A 16 3.91 13.94 2.05
C LEU A 16 2.64 13.95 2.90
N ILE A 17 2.68 13.33 4.07
CA ILE A 17 1.58 13.34 5.05
C ILE A 17 1.30 14.78 5.47
N LYS A 18 2.34 15.57 5.79
CA LYS A 18 2.17 16.97 6.13
C LYS A 18 1.53 17.78 5.01
N LEU A 19 1.95 17.59 3.77
CA LEU A 19 1.32 18.24 2.61
C LEU A 19 -0.14 17.83 2.41
N MET A 20 -0.49 16.60 2.74
CA MET A 20 -1.87 16.11 2.75
C MET A 20 -2.69 16.81 3.84
N GLU A 21 -2.17 16.85 5.07
CA GLU A 21 -2.83 17.46 6.22
C GLU A 21 -3.05 18.97 6.07
N GLU A 22 -2.14 19.65 5.36
CA GLU A 22 -2.26 21.06 4.99
C GLU A 22 -3.16 21.31 3.76
N GLY A 23 -3.69 20.25 3.14
CA GLY A 23 -4.60 20.34 1.99
C GLY A 23 -3.91 20.64 0.65
N TRP A 24 -2.57 20.61 0.57
CA TRP A 24 -1.84 20.83 -0.68
C TRP A 24 -1.97 19.65 -1.65
N ILE A 25 -2.14 18.44 -1.13
CA ILE A 25 -2.32 17.24 -1.93
C ILE A 25 -3.61 16.55 -1.50
N THR A 26 -4.54 16.45 -2.42
CA THR A 26 -5.89 15.92 -2.20
C THR A 26 -6.06 14.50 -2.72
N HIS A 27 -5.04 13.91 -3.34
CA HIS A 27 -5.05 12.53 -3.82
C HIS A 27 -3.62 12.05 -4.09
N PHE A 28 -3.30 10.86 -3.62
CA PHE A 28 -2.08 10.13 -3.97
C PHE A 28 -2.39 8.90 -4.79
N ALA A 29 -1.56 8.61 -5.80
CA ALA A 29 -1.62 7.36 -6.54
C ALA A 29 -0.26 6.67 -6.53
N LEU A 30 -0.25 5.41 -6.09
CA LEU A 30 0.92 4.56 -5.93
C LEU A 30 0.86 3.37 -6.87
N ASN A 31 2.01 2.72 -7.07
CA ASN A 31 2.07 1.34 -7.55
C ASN A 31 2.08 0.36 -6.36
N GLY A 32 1.91 -0.94 -6.64
CA GLY A 32 1.88 -1.97 -5.59
C GLY A 32 3.14 -1.97 -4.71
N ALA A 33 4.32 -1.82 -5.30
CA ALA A 33 5.57 -1.75 -4.54
C ALA A 33 5.62 -0.55 -3.57
N GLY A 34 4.97 0.56 -3.91
CA GLY A 34 4.83 1.71 -3.01
C GLY A 34 4.00 1.37 -1.77
N ALA A 35 2.90 0.68 -1.96
CA ALA A 35 2.05 0.21 -0.87
C ALA A 35 2.77 -0.80 0.04
N ILE A 36 3.57 -1.70 -0.55
CA ILE A 36 4.38 -2.66 0.22
C ILE A 36 5.36 -1.93 1.13
N HIS A 37 6.14 -0.98 0.59
CA HIS A 37 7.09 -0.21 1.40
C HIS A 37 6.41 0.57 2.52
N ASP A 38 5.26 1.18 2.24
CA ASP A 38 4.47 1.93 3.22
C ASP A 38 3.97 1.02 4.35
N PHE A 39 3.45 -0.16 3.99
CA PHE A 39 3.01 -1.17 4.94
C PHE A 39 4.14 -1.68 5.84
N GLU A 40 5.31 -1.99 5.24
CA GLU A 40 6.49 -2.43 5.98
C GLU A 40 6.97 -1.36 6.96
N PHE A 41 7.04 -0.09 6.54
CA PHE A 41 7.39 1.02 7.44
C PHE A 41 6.39 1.14 8.59
N ALA A 42 5.10 1.02 8.32
CA ALA A 42 4.09 1.07 9.37
C ALA A 42 4.22 -0.06 10.38
N LEU A 43 4.59 -1.25 9.89
CA LEU A 43 4.68 -2.45 10.72
C LEU A 43 5.94 -2.49 11.60
N ILE A 44 7.11 -2.26 11.00
CA ILE A 44 8.41 -2.46 11.65
C ILE A 44 9.33 -1.23 11.67
N GLY A 45 8.93 -0.10 11.09
CA GLY A 45 9.77 1.10 11.00
C GLY A 45 10.94 0.98 10.00
N ALA A 46 10.92 -0.03 9.13
CA ALA A 46 11.93 -0.31 8.12
C ALA A 46 11.29 -0.95 6.89
N THR A 47 12.00 -0.94 5.78
CA THR A 47 11.56 -1.62 4.56
C THR A 47 12.74 -2.20 3.81
N THR A 48 12.46 -3.12 2.90
CA THR A 48 13.43 -3.77 2.02
C THR A 48 14.31 -4.79 2.72
N GLU A 49 14.08 -6.05 2.42
CA GLU A 49 15.00 -7.15 2.79
C GLU A 49 16.28 -7.13 1.93
N SER A 50 17.28 -7.88 2.35
CA SER A 50 18.53 -8.05 1.58
C SER A 50 18.27 -8.92 0.34
N VAL A 51 18.06 -8.30 -0.81
CA VAL A 51 17.82 -9.00 -2.09
C VAL A 51 18.97 -9.98 -2.40
N ALA A 52 20.22 -9.52 -2.27
CA ALA A 52 21.41 -10.32 -2.58
C ALA A 52 21.49 -11.60 -1.74
N LYS A 53 21.11 -11.53 -0.46
CA LYS A 53 21.09 -12.68 0.44
C LYS A 53 19.93 -13.62 0.11
N TYR A 54 18.71 -13.11 0.15
CA TYR A 54 17.54 -13.96 0.12
C TYR A 54 17.20 -14.51 -1.29
N ILE A 55 17.67 -13.85 -2.35
CA ILE A 55 17.49 -14.39 -3.72
C ILE A 55 18.36 -15.63 -3.94
N SER A 56 19.59 -15.66 -3.37
CA SER A 56 20.47 -16.82 -3.46
C SER A 56 19.96 -18.02 -2.66
N GLU A 57 19.15 -17.76 -1.63
CA GLU A 57 18.52 -18.76 -0.78
C GLU A 57 17.13 -19.20 -1.27
N GLY A 58 16.60 -18.59 -2.35
CA GLY A 58 15.25 -18.83 -2.85
C GLY A 58 14.16 -18.34 -1.90
N GLN A 59 14.47 -17.39 -1.02
CA GLN A 59 13.57 -16.90 0.04
C GLN A 59 13.12 -15.43 -0.17
N PHE A 60 13.59 -14.77 -1.23
CA PHE A 60 13.24 -13.38 -1.48
C PHE A 60 11.72 -13.19 -1.60
N GLY A 61 11.19 -12.24 -0.85
CA GLY A 61 9.77 -11.91 -0.85
C GLY A 61 8.86 -12.88 -0.09
N LEU A 62 9.43 -13.86 0.63
CA LEU A 62 8.65 -14.86 1.39
C LEU A 62 8.52 -14.52 2.87
N TRP A 63 8.76 -13.28 3.25
CA TRP A 63 8.52 -12.84 4.61
C TRP A 63 7.03 -12.92 4.95
N LYS A 64 6.70 -13.69 6.00
CA LYS A 64 5.30 -14.01 6.34
C LYS A 64 4.44 -12.78 6.59
N GLN A 65 5.02 -11.75 7.19
CA GLN A 65 4.30 -10.53 7.52
C GLN A 65 3.88 -9.72 6.28
N SER A 66 4.62 -9.80 5.18
CA SER A 66 4.20 -9.18 3.92
C SER A 66 2.99 -9.91 3.30
N GLY A 67 2.78 -11.18 3.64
CA GLY A 67 1.57 -11.92 3.26
C GLY A 67 0.28 -11.34 3.85
N LEU A 68 0.35 -10.65 5.02
CA LEU A 68 -0.80 -9.98 5.61
C LEU A 68 -1.42 -8.92 4.68
N ILE A 69 -0.62 -8.34 3.78
CA ILE A 69 -1.12 -7.41 2.77
C ILE A 69 -2.25 -8.06 1.95
N ASN A 70 -2.05 -9.31 1.52
CA ASN A 70 -3.06 -10.03 0.75
C ASN A 70 -4.33 -10.29 1.56
N ASP A 71 -4.21 -10.65 2.84
CA ASP A 71 -5.37 -10.87 3.71
C ASP A 71 -6.21 -9.59 3.82
N PHE A 72 -5.59 -8.46 4.12
CA PHE A 72 -6.28 -7.17 4.21
C PHE A 72 -6.90 -6.71 2.88
N ILE A 73 -6.23 -6.99 1.76
CA ILE A 73 -6.79 -6.70 0.43
C ILE A 73 -8.00 -7.59 0.15
N ASN A 74 -7.92 -8.88 0.47
CA ASN A 74 -9.02 -9.82 0.27
C ASN A 74 -10.26 -9.40 1.06
N GLU A 75 -10.08 -9.07 2.34
CA GLU A 75 -11.15 -8.59 3.22
C GLU A 75 -11.74 -7.26 2.75
N GLY A 76 -10.91 -6.27 2.47
CA GLY A 76 -11.33 -4.96 2.00
C GLY A 76 -12.03 -5.02 0.64
N ALA A 77 -11.50 -5.78 -0.32
CA ALA A 77 -12.13 -5.98 -1.61
C ALA A 77 -13.49 -6.68 -1.51
N ALA A 78 -13.64 -7.65 -0.59
CA ALA A 78 -14.94 -8.26 -0.32
C ALA A 78 -15.96 -7.22 0.16
N ALA A 79 -15.53 -6.29 1.00
CA ALA A 79 -16.33 -5.15 1.47
C ALA A 79 -16.53 -4.04 0.43
N GLY A 80 -15.90 -4.12 -0.75
CA GLY A 80 -16.02 -3.14 -1.82
C GLY A 80 -15.01 -1.98 -1.77
N LEU A 81 -14.01 -2.07 -0.89
CA LEU A 81 -12.95 -1.08 -0.76
C LEU A 81 -11.91 -1.21 -1.87
N GLY A 82 -11.19 -0.12 -2.15
CA GLY A 82 -10.00 -0.11 -2.98
C GLY A 82 -8.78 -0.68 -2.25
N HIS A 83 -7.72 -0.93 -2.99
CA HIS A 83 -6.47 -1.47 -2.44
C HIS A 83 -5.86 -0.54 -1.38
N GLY A 84 -5.77 0.76 -1.70
CA GLY A 84 -5.19 1.75 -0.79
C GLY A 84 -6.01 1.94 0.49
N GLU A 85 -7.33 2.02 0.37
CA GLU A 85 -8.24 2.15 1.50
C GLU A 85 -8.21 0.90 2.39
N SER A 86 -8.20 -0.30 1.80
CA SER A 86 -8.11 -1.56 2.55
C SER A 86 -6.87 -1.62 3.44
N LEU A 87 -5.72 -1.25 2.91
CA LEU A 87 -4.48 -1.23 3.69
C LEU A 87 -4.44 -0.08 4.70
N GLY A 88 -4.88 1.11 4.31
CA GLY A 88 -4.93 2.27 5.20
C GLY A 88 -5.79 2.01 6.44
N MET A 89 -6.98 1.45 6.23
CA MET A 89 -7.89 1.01 7.29
C MET A 89 -7.24 -0.03 8.19
N ALA A 90 -6.68 -1.09 7.60
CA ALA A 90 -6.06 -2.17 8.37
C ALA A 90 -4.89 -1.68 9.23
N ILE A 91 -4.00 -0.84 8.70
CA ILE A 91 -2.87 -0.27 9.44
C ILE A 91 -3.35 0.54 10.65
N GLU A 92 -4.43 1.33 10.49
CA GLU A 92 -5.01 2.13 11.57
C GLU A 92 -5.72 1.29 12.61
N GLU A 93 -6.63 0.41 12.19
CA GLU A 93 -7.50 -0.36 13.11
C GLU A 93 -6.73 -1.43 13.88
N VAL A 94 -5.77 -2.09 13.24
CA VAL A 94 -4.86 -3.03 13.94
C VAL A 94 -3.89 -2.28 14.86
N GLY A 95 -3.63 -0.99 14.60
CA GLY A 95 -2.78 -0.15 15.41
C GLY A 95 -1.30 -0.46 15.24
N PHE A 96 -0.80 -0.50 14.01
CA PHE A 96 0.62 -0.76 13.74
C PHE A 96 1.51 0.24 14.47
N LYS A 97 2.64 -0.26 14.97
CA LYS A 97 3.53 0.48 15.87
C LYS A 97 4.05 1.80 15.28
N HIS A 98 4.25 1.84 13.96
CA HIS A 98 4.80 2.99 13.24
C HIS A 98 3.82 3.57 12.21
N ARG A 99 2.49 3.43 12.44
CA ARG A 99 1.46 3.90 11.52
C ARG A 99 1.50 5.39 11.23
N GLU A 100 2.13 6.17 12.11
CA GLU A 100 2.34 7.61 11.92
C GLU A 100 3.20 7.94 10.70
N TYR A 101 4.00 7.00 10.22
CA TYR A 101 4.83 7.13 9.02
C TYR A 101 4.16 6.58 7.75
N SER A 102 2.95 6.01 7.85
CA SER A 102 2.24 5.44 6.71
C SER A 102 1.39 6.49 6.00
N LEU A 103 1.64 6.65 4.70
CA LEU A 103 0.83 7.49 3.82
C LEU A 103 -0.57 6.89 3.61
N LEU A 104 -0.68 5.56 3.53
CA LEU A 104 -1.95 4.84 3.41
C LEU A 104 -2.83 5.08 4.65
N ALA A 105 -2.26 4.90 5.83
CA ALA A 105 -2.95 5.15 7.09
C ALA A 105 -3.34 6.63 7.24
N ALA A 106 -2.45 7.55 6.89
CA ALA A 106 -2.74 8.98 6.91
C ALA A 106 -3.87 9.34 5.94
N GLY A 107 -3.90 8.74 4.75
CA GLY A 107 -4.98 8.91 3.79
C GLY A 107 -6.34 8.48 4.37
N TYR A 108 -6.37 7.32 5.02
CA TYR A 108 -7.58 6.81 5.70
C TYR A 108 -8.05 7.77 6.82
N ARG A 109 -7.15 8.19 7.72
CA ARG A 109 -7.47 9.14 8.81
C ARG A 109 -7.99 10.48 8.32
N ASN A 110 -7.38 11.02 7.27
CA ASN A 110 -7.69 12.34 6.73
C ASN A 110 -8.77 12.32 5.64
N GLN A 111 -9.31 11.13 5.31
CA GLN A 111 -10.28 10.95 4.21
C GLN A 111 -9.76 11.48 2.86
N VAL A 112 -8.45 11.37 2.64
CA VAL A 112 -7.78 11.70 1.38
C VAL A 112 -7.48 10.40 0.63
N PRO A 113 -7.96 10.22 -0.60
CA PRO A 113 -7.71 9.00 -1.35
C PRO A 113 -6.21 8.76 -1.57
N VAL A 114 -5.77 7.56 -1.22
CA VAL A 114 -4.47 7.01 -1.60
C VAL A 114 -4.75 5.75 -2.39
N THR A 115 -4.77 5.86 -3.71
CA THR A 115 -5.08 4.75 -4.62
C THR A 115 -3.83 3.96 -4.98
N VAL A 116 -3.96 2.65 -5.11
CA VAL A 116 -2.87 1.75 -5.47
C VAL A 116 -3.22 0.98 -6.75
N LEU A 117 -2.50 1.29 -7.81
CA LEU A 117 -2.71 0.68 -9.12
C LEU A 117 -1.72 -0.48 -9.30
N VAL A 118 -2.23 -1.70 -9.30
CA VAL A 118 -1.42 -2.92 -9.24
C VAL A 118 -1.36 -3.61 -10.61
N GLY A 119 -0.17 -4.01 -11.01
CA GLY A 119 0.02 -5.01 -12.06
C GLY A 119 0.06 -6.40 -11.44
N ILE A 120 -0.96 -7.24 -11.70
CA ILE A 120 -1.03 -8.60 -11.15
C ILE A 120 0.17 -9.41 -11.64
N GLY A 121 0.89 -10.03 -10.71
CA GLY A 121 2.09 -10.81 -10.98
C GLY A 121 3.41 -10.02 -10.99
N LEU A 122 3.37 -8.69 -10.76
CA LEU A 122 4.58 -7.85 -10.75
C LEU A 122 5.22 -7.74 -9.36
N ASP A 123 4.43 -7.79 -8.29
CA ASP A 123 4.92 -7.62 -6.93
C ASP A 123 5.17 -8.98 -6.25
N PHE A 124 6.20 -9.06 -5.42
CA PHE A 124 6.60 -10.31 -4.76
C PHE A 124 5.52 -10.88 -3.84
N ILE A 125 4.64 -10.04 -3.28
CA ILE A 125 3.54 -10.50 -2.42
C ILE A 125 2.55 -11.41 -3.15
N HIS A 126 2.51 -11.35 -4.50
CA HIS A 126 1.63 -12.20 -5.29
C HIS A 126 2.04 -13.68 -5.31
N GLN A 127 3.27 -14.01 -4.89
CA GLN A 127 3.73 -15.39 -4.76
C GLN A 127 3.25 -16.08 -3.47
N HIS A 128 2.73 -15.34 -2.50
CA HIS A 128 2.18 -15.90 -1.28
C HIS A 128 0.91 -16.70 -1.56
N PRO A 129 0.69 -17.85 -0.87
CA PRO A 129 -0.43 -18.73 -1.14
C PRO A 129 -1.81 -18.13 -0.83
N ASN A 130 -1.87 -17.06 -0.04
CA ASN A 130 -3.08 -16.32 0.29
C ASN A 130 -3.40 -15.19 -0.70
N CYS A 131 -2.63 -15.05 -1.79
CA CYS A 131 -2.94 -14.06 -2.82
C CYS A 131 -4.15 -14.54 -3.65
N ASP A 132 -5.24 -13.75 -3.62
CA ASP A 132 -6.40 -13.93 -4.48
C ASP A 132 -6.35 -12.92 -5.62
N GLY A 133 -6.04 -13.39 -6.84
CA GLY A 133 -5.94 -12.54 -8.02
C GLY A 133 -7.26 -11.84 -8.39
N ALA A 134 -8.42 -12.42 -8.07
CA ALA A 134 -9.71 -11.81 -8.32
C ALA A 134 -9.97 -10.64 -7.36
N MET A 135 -9.68 -10.82 -6.07
CA MET A 135 -9.80 -9.77 -5.06
C MET A 135 -8.78 -8.65 -5.28
N LEU A 136 -7.54 -9.01 -5.62
CA LEU A 136 -6.51 -8.03 -5.98
C LEU A 136 -6.92 -7.20 -7.20
N GLY A 137 -7.44 -7.87 -8.24
CA GLY A 137 -7.96 -7.18 -9.44
C GLY A 137 -9.13 -6.28 -9.12
N LYS A 138 -10.09 -6.74 -8.30
CA LYS A 138 -11.23 -5.94 -7.84
C LYS A 138 -10.79 -4.70 -7.08
N ALA A 139 -9.89 -4.85 -6.10
CA ALA A 139 -9.37 -3.74 -5.30
C ALA A 139 -8.63 -2.70 -6.16
N SER A 140 -7.73 -3.16 -7.04
CA SER A 140 -7.01 -2.26 -7.95
C SER A 140 -7.93 -1.56 -8.94
N TYR A 141 -8.96 -2.23 -9.45
CA TYR A 141 -9.93 -1.61 -10.35
C TYR A 141 -10.82 -0.60 -9.62
N THR A 142 -11.19 -0.86 -8.37
CA THR A 142 -11.88 0.12 -7.52
C THR A 142 -11.03 1.39 -7.38
N ASP A 143 -9.75 1.25 -7.08
CA ASP A 143 -8.82 2.37 -7.00
C ASP A 143 -8.66 3.12 -8.34
N PHE A 144 -8.63 2.41 -9.46
CA PHE A 144 -8.62 3.02 -10.77
C PHE A 144 -9.86 3.91 -11.00
N LEU A 145 -11.04 3.46 -10.61
CA LEU A 145 -12.27 4.25 -10.73
C LEU A 145 -12.24 5.49 -9.82
N ILE A 146 -11.71 5.37 -8.60
CA ILE A 146 -11.53 6.51 -7.68
C ILE A 146 -10.54 7.51 -8.29
N TYR A 147 -9.41 7.02 -8.80
CA TYR A 147 -8.40 7.85 -9.43
C TYR A 147 -8.94 8.64 -10.64
N THR A 148 -9.72 7.99 -11.50
CA THR A 148 -10.28 8.65 -12.68
C THR A 148 -11.32 9.73 -12.32
N LYS A 149 -12.09 9.53 -11.25
CA LYS A 149 -13.03 10.54 -10.74
C LYS A 149 -12.31 11.79 -10.22
N SER A 150 -11.25 11.60 -9.43
CA SER A 150 -10.48 12.72 -8.87
C SER A 150 -9.82 13.61 -9.91
N ARG A 151 -9.54 13.09 -11.11
CA ARG A 151 -8.97 13.90 -12.21
C ARG A 151 -9.94 14.84 -12.88
N ASN A 152 -11.24 14.63 -12.65
CA ASN A 152 -12.31 15.41 -13.30
C ASN A 152 -12.88 16.50 -12.36
N GLN A 153 -12.30 16.66 -11.19
CA GLN A 153 -12.56 17.74 -10.22
C GLN A 153 -11.40 18.73 -10.18
#